data_3cf250185c9a5a1f07f7b84a1536cf87
#
_entry.id   3cf250185c9a5a1f07f7b84a1536cf87
#
_cell.length_a   1.000
_cell.length_b   1.000
_cell.length_c   1.000
_cell.angle_alpha   90.00
_cell.angle_beta   90.00
_cell.angle_gamma   90.00
#
_symmetry.space_group_name_H-M   'P 1'
#
loop_
_entity.id
_entity.type
_entity.pdbx_description
1 polymer ?
#
loop_
_entity_poly.entity_id
_entity_poly.type
_entity_poly.pdbx_seq_one_letter_code
_entity_poly.pdbx_strand_id
1 'polypeptide(L)'
;THEGGTHEEGFRAAMTSLINRYAREKNIIKEKDDNLTGDDIREGLTAVISVKIAEPQFEGQTKTKLGNSEVKGFVQRVVTDQLGDWLERNPGPARDVIRKSIQASQARLAARKARESTRRKGLLESGGMPGKLKDCSSKDPSKSEIYIVEGDSAGGSAVRGRNPETQAILPLRG
;
A
#
# COMPACT_ATOMS: atom_id res chain seq x y z
N THR A 1 -21.04 -18.74 5.36
CA THR A 1 -20.15 -18.12 4.36
C THR A 1 -18.81 -17.69 4.99
N HIS A 2 -18.00 -18.67 5.42
CA HIS A 2 -16.71 -18.34 6.07
C HIS A 2 -15.65 -17.82 5.08
N GLU A 3 -15.87 -17.95 3.78
CA GLU A 3 -15.05 -17.35 2.72
C GLU A 3 -15.61 -16.01 2.21
N GLY A 4 -16.59 -15.46 2.92
CA GLY A 4 -17.20 -14.19 2.55
C GLY A 4 -18.14 -14.28 1.34
N GLY A 5 -18.02 -13.34 0.41
CA GLY A 5 -18.81 -13.28 -0.81
C GLY A 5 -19.30 -11.87 -1.11
N THR A 6 -20.29 -11.75 -1.99
CA THR A 6 -20.80 -10.49 -2.52
C THR A 6 -21.29 -9.49 -1.45
N HIS A 7 -21.83 -9.97 -0.33
CA HIS A 7 -22.22 -9.12 0.80
C HIS A 7 -21.01 -8.45 1.46
N GLU A 8 -19.92 -9.20 1.65
CA GLU A 8 -18.68 -8.66 2.19
C GLU A 8 -17.99 -7.71 1.20
N GLU A 9 -17.98 -8.07 -0.08
CA GLU A 9 -17.45 -7.20 -1.13
C GLU A 9 -18.20 -5.85 -1.20
N GLY A 10 -19.52 -5.87 -1.09
CA GLY A 10 -20.35 -4.66 -1.05
C GLY A 10 -20.02 -3.78 0.15
N PHE A 11 -19.87 -4.38 1.32
CA PHE A 11 -19.46 -3.69 2.53
C PHE A 11 -18.07 -3.05 2.41
N ARG A 12 -17.07 -3.83 1.94
CA ARG A 12 -15.69 -3.36 1.74
C ARG A 12 -15.62 -2.19 0.76
N ALA A 13 -16.36 -2.27 -0.34
CA ALA A 13 -16.44 -1.21 -1.34
C ALA A 13 -17.07 0.06 -0.78
N ALA A 14 -18.20 -0.07 -0.05
CA ALA A 14 -18.87 1.03 0.59
C ALA A 14 -17.97 1.76 1.59
N MET A 15 -17.34 1.00 2.50
CA MET A 15 -16.41 1.56 3.49
C MET A 15 -15.29 2.36 2.83
N THR A 16 -14.66 1.80 1.80
CA THR A 16 -13.52 2.44 1.14
C THR A 16 -13.92 3.74 0.45
N SER A 17 -15.01 3.73 -0.32
CA SER A 17 -15.46 4.92 -1.03
C SER A 17 -16.01 5.99 -0.09
N LEU A 18 -16.81 5.60 0.90
CA LEU A 18 -17.44 6.54 1.82
C LEU A 18 -16.40 7.26 2.71
N ILE A 19 -15.49 6.52 3.32
CA ILE A 19 -14.46 7.11 4.21
C ILE A 19 -13.54 8.05 3.44
N ASN A 20 -13.09 7.68 2.24
CA ASN A 20 -12.29 8.58 1.41
C ASN A 20 -13.06 9.85 1.01
N ARG A 21 -14.32 9.70 0.59
CA ARG A 21 -15.17 10.84 0.24
C ARG A 21 -15.35 11.78 1.43
N TYR A 22 -15.78 11.27 2.57
CA TYR A 22 -16.00 12.06 3.80
C TYR A 22 -14.70 12.75 4.26
N ALA A 23 -13.57 12.05 4.23
CA ALA A 23 -12.29 12.61 4.63
C ALA A 23 -11.86 13.80 3.74
N ARG A 24 -12.16 13.76 2.44
CA ARG A 24 -11.93 14.87 1.51
C ARG A 24 -12.91 16.01 1.71
N GLU A 25 -14.20 15.73 1.80
CA GLU A 25 -15.27 16.74 2.03
C GLU A 25 -15.01 17.54 3.32
N LYS A 26 -14.51 16.88 4.36
CA LYS A 26 -14.16 17.54 5.64
C LYS A 26 -12.73 18.07 5.69
N ASN A 27 -11.99 18.05 4.57
CA ASN A 27 -10.59 18.48 4.46
C ASN A 27 -9.62 17.81 5.47
N ILE A 28 -9.91 16.57 5.87
CA ILE A 28 -9.02 15.78 6.75
C ILE A 28 -7.87 15.21 5.94
N ILE A 29 -8.12 14.84 4.68
CA ILE A 29 -7.14 14.44 3.67
C ILE A 29 -7.13 15.54 2.60
N LYS A 30 -5.94 16.01 2.21
CA LYS A 30 -5.79 17.05 1.18
C LYS A 30 -6.00 16.45 -0.22
N GLU A 31 -6.41 17.28 -1.17
CA GLU A 31 -6.62 16.86 -2.57
C GLU A 31 -5.39 16.19 -3.21
N LYS A 32 -4.21 16.65 -2.85
CA LYS A 32 -2.92 16.14 -3.36
C LYS A 32 -2.47 14.82 -2.71
N ASP A 33 -3.09 14.42 -1.61
CA ASP A 33 -2.70 13.21 -0.90
C ASP A 33 -3.39 12.00 -1.55
N ASP A 34 -2.74 10.85 -1.52
CA ASP A 34 -3.31 9.60 -2.02
C ASP A 34 -4.54 9.17 -1.21
N ASN A 35 -5.45 8.46 -1.86
CA ASN A 35 -6.56 7.83 -1.17
C ASN A 35 -6.07 6.77 -0.19
N LEU A 36 -6.78 6.65 0.93
CA LEU A 36 -6.61 5.53 1.85
C LEU A 36 -7.02 4.23 1.17
N THR A 37 -6.23 3.19 1.35
CA THR A 37 -6.58 1.85 0.83
C THR A 37 -7.68 1.22 1.68
N GLY A 38 -8.38 0.24 1.11
CA GLY A 38 -9.37 -0.50 1.86
C GLY A 38 -8.80 -1.18 3.12
N ASP A 39 -7.56 -1.62 3.06
CA ASP A 39 -6.89 -2.25 4.20
C ASP A 39 -6.55 -1.24 5.30
N ASP A 40 -6.11 -0.03 4.94
CA ASP A 40 -5.87 1.05 5.90
C ASP A 40 -7.16 1.43 6.65
N ILE A 41 -8.29 1.47 5.94
CA ILE A 41 -9.61 1.85 6.49
C ILE A 41 -10.15 0.76 7.42
N ARG A 42 -9.92 -0.51 7.08
CA ARG A 42 -10.43 -1.65 7.85
C ARG A 42 -9.48 -2.14 8.92
N GLU A 43 -8.32 -1.53 9.08
CA GLU A 43 -7.38 -1.92 10.14
C GLU A 43 -8.01 -1.79 11.52
N GLY A 44 -8.08 -2.90 12.24
CA GLY A 44 -8.69 -2.99 13.57
C GLY A 44 -10.23 -2.96 13.56
N LEU A 45 -10.88 -3.02 12.38
CA LEU A 45 -12.33 -3.12 12.28
C LEU A 45 -12.76 -4.57 12.54
N THR A 46 -13.75 -4.73 13.41
CA THR A 46 -14.54 -5.97 13.54
C THR A 46 -15.98 -5.64 13.12
N ALA A 47 -16.51 -6.40 12.18
CA ALA A 47 -17.87 -6.20 11.68
C ALA A 47 -18.59 -7.54 11.48
N VAL A 48 -19.89 -7.53 11.68
CA VAL A 48 -20.79 -8.65 11.36
C VAL A 48 -21.76 -8.19 10.29
N ILE A 49 -21.78 -8.89 9.16
CA ILE A 49 -22.68 -8.60 8.05
C ILE A 49 -23.69 -9.74 7.96
N SER A 50 -24.94 -9.45 8.29
CA SER A 50 -26.04 -10.41 8.21
C SER A 50 -27.04 -9.98 7.15
N VAL A 51 -27.24 -10.83 6.15
CA VAL A 51 -28.22 -10.62 5.08
C VAL A 51 -29.20 -11.80 5.03
N LYS A 52 -30.46 -11.50 4.73
CA LYS A 52 -31.51 -12.51 4.46
C LYS A 52 -31.86 -12.44 2.98
N ILE A 53 -31.74 -13.56 2.30
CA ILE A 53 -31.95 -13.68 0.86
C ILE A 53 -32.90 -14.86 0.64
N ALA A 54 -33.91 -14.68 -0.22
CA ALA A 54 -34.89 -15.72 -0.51
C ALA A 54 -34.25 -16.92 -1.23
N GLU A 55 -33.39 -16.63 -2.21
CA GLU A 55 -32.72 -17.65 -3.03
C GLU A 55 -31.20 -17.42 -3.02
N PRO A 56 -30.50 -17.89 -1.98
CA PRO A 56 -29.06 -17.71 -1.90
C PRO A 56 -28.32 -18.57 -2.90
N GLN A 57 -27.48 -17.95 -3.72
CA GLN A 57 -26.57 -18.63 -4.62
C GLN A 57 -25.17 -18.67 -4.00
N PHE A 58 -24.54 -19.81 -4.08
CA PHE A 58 -23.19 -20.00 -3.49
C PHE A 58 -22.23 -20.49 -4.56
N GLU A 59 -20.97 -20.06 -4.43
CA GLU A 59 -19.86 -20.65 -5.17
C GLU A 59 -19.52 -22.01 -4.54
N GLY A 60 -19.59 -23.06 -5.35
CA GLY A 60 -19.28 -24.43 -4.95
C GLY A 60 -20.32 -25.13 -4.07
N GLN A 61 -20.16 -26.43 -3.95
CA GLN A 61 -21.09 -27.31 -3.25
C GLN A 61 -21.07 -27.12 -1.71
N THR A 62 -19.97 -26.57 -1.19
CA THR A 62 -19.76 -26.35 0.25
C THR A 62 -20.41 -25.09 0.81
N LYS A 63 -21.03 -24.26 -0.04
CA LYS A 63 -21.73 -23.01 0.32
C LYS A 63 -20.88 -22.05 1.16
N THR A 64 -19.58 -22.01 0.88
CA THR A 64 -18.61 -21.23 1.64
C THR A 64 -18.62 -19.76 1.30
N LYS A 65 -18.97 -19.43 0.05
CA LYS A 65 -18.93 -18.07 -0.49
C LYS A 65 -20.26 -17.70 -1.16
N LEU A 66 -20.84 -16.57 -0.77
CA LEU A 66 -22.07 -16.05 -1.38
C LEU A 66 -21.78 -15.43 -2.74
N GLY A 67 -22.55 -15.84 -3.79
CA GLY A 67 -22.37 -15.44 -5.18
C GLY A 67 -23.39 -14.45 -5.74
N ASN A 68 -24.51 -14.20 -5.04
CA ASN A 68 -25.57 -13.29 -5.51
C ASN A 68 -25.06 -11.90 -5.86
N SER A 69 -24.98 -11.54 -7.12
CA SER A 69 -24.41 -10.27 -7.59
C SER A 69 -25.20 -9.04 -7.12
N GLU A 70 -26.52 -9.14 -7.04
CA GLU A 70 -27.42 -8.08 -6.58
C GLU A 70 -27.17 -7.69 -5.12
N VAL A 71 -26.71 -8.63 -4.30
CA VAL A 71 -26.44 -8.39 -2.87
C VAL A 71 -25.29 -7.42 -2.67
N LYS A 72 -24.28 -7.45 -3.53
CA LYS A 72 -23.17 -6.51 -3.49
C LYS A 72 -23.65 -5.06 -3.58
N GLY A 73 -24.44 -4.75 -4.59
CA GLY A 73 -24.99 -3.40 -4.80
C GLY A 73 -25.96 -2.98 -3.70
N PHE A 74 -26.78 -3.91 -3.21
CA PHE A 74 -27.70 -3.66 -2.10
C PHE A 74 -26.95 -3.30 -0.82
N VAL A 75 -26.01 -4.13 -0.39
CA VAL A 75 -25.20 -3.89 0.83
C VAL A 75 -24.41 -2.59 0.69
N GLN A 76 -23.80 -2.37 -0.46
CA GLN A 76 -23.05 -1.14 -0.72
C GLN A 76 -23.91 0.12 -0.53
N ARG A 77 -25.13 0.12 -1.05
CA ARG A 77 -26.07 1.22 -0.91
C ARG A 77 -26.45 1.44 0.56
N VAL A 78 -26.94 0.40 1.22
CA VAL A 78 -27.38 0.48 2.62
C VAL A 78 -26.26 0.99 3.52
N VAL A 79 -25.04 0.46 3.37
CA VAL A 79 -23.89 0.88 4.17
C VAL A 79 -23.52 2.34 3.86
N THR A 80 -23.53 2.73 2.58
CA THR A 80 -23.23 4.12 2.19
C THR A 80 -24.21 5.10 2.80
N ASP A 81 -25.49 4.79 2.76
CA ASP A 81 -26.55 5.67 3.28
C ASP A 81 -26.51 5.74 4.81
N GLN A 82 -26.57 4.60 5.49
CA GLN A 82 -26.65 4.55 6.95
C GLN A 82 -25.37 5.02 7.65
N LEU A 83 -24.22 4.56 7.17
CA LEU A 83 -22.93 4.98 7.72
C LEU A 83 -22.60 6.42 7.34
N GLY A 84 -23.00 6.87 6.15
CA GLY A 84 -22.88 8.27 5.74
C GLY A 84 -23.62 9.21 6.70
N ASP A 85 -24.87 8.91 6.96
CA ASP A 85 -25.69 9.62 7.94
C ASP A 85 -25.07 9.61 9.34
N TRP A 86 -24.52 8.46 9.76
CA TRP A 86 -23.87 8.36 11.05
C TRP A 86 -22.61 9.22 11.15
N LEU A 87 -21.76 9.23 10.11
CA LEU A 87 -20.56 10.08 10.06
C LEU A 87 -20.90 11.57 10.18
N GLU A 88 -21.97 12.02 9.49
CA GLU A 88 -22.41 13.42 9.56
C GLU A 88 -22.95 13.80 10.95
N ARG A 89 -23.66 12.89 11.61
CA ARG A 89 -24.19 13.12 12.96
C ARG A 89 -23.15 13.00 14.06
N ASN A 90 -22.03 12.34 13.81
CA ASN A 90 -20.98 12.05 14.80
C ASN A 90 -19.60 12.49 14.32
N PRO A 91 -19.37 13.81 14.12
CA PRO A 91 -18.13 14.30 13.50
C PRO A 91 -16.88 14.05 14.36
N GLY A 92 -16.99 13.94 15.67
CA GLY A 92 -15.89 13.58 16.57
C GLY A 92 -15.39 12.15 16.31
N PRO A 93 -16.23 11.13 16.58
CA PRO A 93 -15.91 9.73 16.27
C PRO A 93 -15.54 9.49 14.80
N ALA A 94 -16.20 10.15 13.85
CA ALA A 94 -15.85 10.06 12.44
C ALA A 94 -14.40 10.49 12.16
N ARG A 95 -13.97 11.60 12.78
CA ARG A 95 -12.60 12.09 12.67
C ARG A 95 -11.60 11.12 13.29
N ASP A 96 -11.94 10.46 14.38
CA ASP A 96 -11.07 9.49 15.04
C ASP A 96 -10.88 8.23 14.17
N VAL A 97 -11.95 7.73 13.53
CA VAL A 97 -11.87 6.62 12.56
C VAL A 97 -10.94 6.98 11.40
N ILE A 98 -11.10 8.17 10.81
CA ILE A 98 -10.26 8.60 9.69
C ILE A 98 -8.80 8.79 10.13
N ARG A 99 -8.57 9.37 11.32
CA ARG A 99 -7.21 9.54 11.86
C ARG A 99 -6.51 8.19 12.04
N LYS A 100 -7.21 7.18 12.56
CA LYS A 100 -6.69 5.83 12.68
C LYS A 100 -6.34 5.24 11.30
N SER A 101 -7.19 5.42 10.31
CA SER A 101 -6.93 4.96 8.94
C SER A 101 -5.71 5.65 8.32
N ILE A 102 -5.51 6.96 8.59
CA ILE A 102 -4.31 7.69 8.16
C ILE A 102 -3.05 7.14 8.83
N GLN A 103 -3.12 6.85 10.14
CA GLN A 103 -2.00 6.23 10.86
C GLN A 103 -1.63 4.85 10.28
N ALA A 104 -2.62 4.02 9.96
CA ALA A 104 -2.43 2.73 9.31
C ALA A 104 -1.73 2.88 7.94
N SER A 105 -2.19 3.82 7.12
CA SER A 105 -1.57 4.15 5.83
C SER A 105 -0.10 4.58 5.99
N GLN A 106 0.18 5.47 6.94
CA GLN A 106 1.54 5.93 7.23
C GLN A 106 2.44 4.78 7.69
N ALA A 107 1.95 3.92 8.58
CA ALA A 107 2.68 2.74 9.05
C ALA A 107 3.00 1.77 7.91
N ARG A 108 2.02 1.49 7.03
CA ARG A 108 2.18 0.64 5.85
C ARG A 108 3.25 1.21 4.89
N LEU A 109 3.19 2.51 4.60
CA LEU A 109 4.15 3.18 3.72
C LEU A 109 5.56 3.19 4.33
N ALA A 110 5.67 3.44 5.63
CA ALA A 110 6.95 3.37 6.36
C ALA A 110 7.54 1.95 6.32
N ALA A 111 6.72 0.92 6.58
CA ALA A 111 7.14 -0.48 6.51
C ALA A 111 7.59 -0.87 5.09
N ARG A 112 6.87 -0.44 4.05
CA ARG A 112 7.27 -0.66 2.66
C ARG A 112 8.62 -0.01 2.36
N LYS A 113 8.80 1.25 2.74
CA LYS A 113 10.07 1.97 2.56
C LYS A 113 11.24 1.31 3.30
N ALA A 114 11.00 0.82 4.53
CA ALA A 114 12.00 0.09 5.30
C ALA A 114 12.39 -1.22 4.61
N ARG A 115 11.41 -2.01 4.11
CA ARG A 115 11.67 -3.25 3.37
C ARG A 115 12.46 -2.99 2.08
N GLU A 116 12.11 -1.96 1.33
CA GLU A 116 12.84 -1.56 0.12
C GLU A 116 14.28 -1.16 0.43
N SER A 117 14.50 -0.42 1.53
CA SER A 117 15.84 -0.06 2.00
C SER A 117 16.65 -1.28 2.41
N THR A 118 16.05 -2.21 3.17
CA THR A 118 16.71 -3.46 3.60
C THR A 118 17.02 -4.35 2.40
N ARG A 119 16.10 -4.48 1.45
CA ARG A 119 16.33 -5.26 0.23
C ARG A 119 17.49 -4.70 -0.59
N ARG A 120 17.62 -3.37 -0.69
CA ARG A 120 18.77 -2.74 -1.36
C ARG A 120 20.08 -3.04 -0.63
N LYS A 121 20.10 -2.93 0.70
CA LYS A 121 21.28 -3.28 1.52
C LYS A 121 21.63 -4.76 1.36
N GLY A 122 20.64 -5.66 1.44
CA GLY A 122 20.85 -7.09 1.29
C GLY A 122 21.34 -7.49 -0.11
N LEU A 123 20.92 -6.81 -1.18
CA LEU A 123 21.45 -7.02 -2.53
C LEU A 123 22.91 -6.56 -2.65
N LEU A 124 23.31 -5.56 -1.87
CA LEU A 124 24.71 -5.08 -1.82
C LEU A 124 25.59 -5.95 -0.92
N GLU A 125 25.02 -6.58 0.13
CA GLU A 125 25.76 -7.37 1.12
C GLU A 125 25.78 -8.87 0.84
N SER A 126 24.74 -9.43 0.18
CA SER A 126 24.57 -10.89 0.02
C SER A 126 24.97 -11.48 -1.34
N GLY A 127 26.00 -10.92 -2.00
CA GLY A 127 26.70 -11.63 -3.10
C GLY A 127 26.02 -11.56 -4.47
N GLY A 128 25.00 -10.75 -4.67
CA GLY A 128 24.45 -10.47 -6.00
C GLY A 128 25.15 -9.32 -6.72
N MET A 129 25.76 -8.40 -5.97
CA MET A 129 26.66 -7.40 -6.48
C MET A 129 28.05 -7.59 -5.87
N PRO A 130 29.13 -7.44 -6.66
CA PRO A 130 30.49 -7.53 -6.11
C PRO A 130 30.64 -6.54 -4.94
N GLY A 131 31.14 -7.00 -3.79
CA GLY A 131 31.40 -6.15 -2.63
C GLY A 131 32.38 -4.98 -2.89
N LYS A 132 32.83 -4.88 -4.13
CA LYS A 132 33.69 -3.81 -4.66
C LYS A 132 32.92 -2.67 -5.34
N LEU A 133 31.62 -2.78 -5.57
CA LEU A 133 30.84 -1.69 -6.15
C LEU A 133 30.81 -0.50 -5.16
N LYS A 134 31.28 0.64 -5.64
CA LYS A 134 31.11 1.93 -4.99
C LYS A 134 29.98 2.68 -5.66
N ASP A 135 28.78 2.56 -5.09
CA ASP A 135 27.54 3.10 -5.65
C ASP A 135 27.48 4.65 -5.57
N CYS A 136 26.63 5.27 -6.37
CA CYS A 136 26.31 6.68 -6.31
C CYS A 136 25.08 6.94 -5.40
N SER A 137 24.92 8.18 -4.96
CA SER A 137 23.80 8.53 -4.08
C SER A 137 22.50 8.84 -4.83
N SER A 138 22.57 9.17 -6.12
CA SER A 138 21.40 9.38 -6.98
C SER A 138 20.58 8.11 -7.11
N LYS A 139 19.25 8.28 -7.11
CA LYS A 139 18.27 7.22 -7.34
C LYS A 139 17.62 7.29 -8.73
N ASP A 140 18.00 8.29 -9.49
CA ASP A 140 17.49 8.53 -10.84
C ASP A 140 18.39 7.82 -11.87
N PRO A 141 17.92 6.74 -12.51
CA PRO A 141 18.73 6.01 -13.50
C PRO A 141 19.13 6.86 -14.70
N SER A 142 18.35 7.90 -15.03
CA SER A 142 18.63 8.78 -16.17
C SER A 142 19.81 9.72 -15.93
N LYS A 143 20.20 9.91 -14.66
CA LYS A 143 21.30 10.77 -14.23
C LYS A 143 22.49 10.00 -13.67
N SER A 144 22.37 8.68 -13.57
CA SER A 144 23.39 7.83 -12.96
C SER A 144 24.21 7.11 -14.01
N GLU A 145 25.51 7.05 -13.79
CA GLU A 145 26.48 6.38 -14.65
C GLU A 145 27.24 5.30 -13.84
N ILE A 146 27.63 4.22 -14.49
CA ILE A 146 28.49 3.21 -13.91
C ILE A 146 29.79 3.10 -14.73
N TYR A 147 30.92 3.21 -14.04
CA TYR A 147 32.24 3.02 -14.62
C TYR A 147 32.78 1.66 -14.21
N ILE A 148 33.05 0.82 -15.18
CA ILE A 148 33.68 -0.49 -14.98
C ILE A 148 35.18 -0.29 -15.22
N VAL A 149 35.99 -0.63 -14.22
CA VAL A 149 37.45 -0.46 -14.27
C VAL A 149 38.15 -1.77 -13.99
N GLU A 150 39.33 -1.97 -14.55
CA GLU A 150 40.15 -3.16 -14.34
C GLU A 150 40.97 -3.01 -13.06
N GLY A 151 40.75 -3.94 -12.11
CA GLY A 151 41.53 -4.07 -10.91
C GLY A 151 41.26 -3.03 -9.81
N ASP A 152 41.71 -3.37 -8.61
CA ASP A 152 41.47 -2.56 -7.41
C ASP A 152 42.24 -1.23 -7.41
N SER A 153 43.40 -1.20 -8.07
CA SER A 153 44.25 -0.01 -8.20
C SER A 153 43.59 1.11 -9.00
N ALA A 154 43.05 0.75 -10.20
CA ALA A 154 42.30 1.66 -11.02
C ALA A 154 40.98 2.06 -10.35
N GLY A 155 40.31 1.10 -9.69
CA GLY A 155 39.13 1.34 -8.88
C GLY A 155 39.33 2.38 -7.80
N GLY A 156 40.43 2.29 -7.05
CA GLY A 156 40.75 3.27 -6.02
C GLY A 156 40.98 4.70 -6.54
N SER A 157 41.62 4.82 -7.70
CA SER A 157 41.84 6.12 -8.37
C SER A 157 40.52 6.69 -8.91
N ALA A 158 39.70 5.87 -9.57
CA ALA A 158 38.40 6.23 -10.10
C ALA A 158 37.44 6.71 -8.98
N VAL A 159 37.42 6.02 -7.85
CA VAL A 159 36.59 6.40 -6.68
C VAL A 159 36.95 7.78 -6.14
N ARG A 160 38.25 8.14 -6.15
CA ARG A 160 38.70 9.47 -5.70
C ARG A 160 38.34 10.59 -6.66
N GLY A 161 38.30 10.28 -7.96
CA GLY A 161 38.01 11.28 -9.00
C GLY A 161 36.55 11.41 -9.43
N ARG A 162 35.66 10.48 -8.99
CA ARG A 162 34.26 10.45 -9.41
C ARG A 162 33.41 11.55 -8.80
N ASN A 163 32.28 11.83 -9.44
CA ASN A 163 31.18 12.52 -8.76
C ASN A 163 30.36 11.48 -7.94
N PRO A 164 30.43 11.52 -6.58
CA PRO A 164 29.71 10.53 -5.74
C PRO A 164 28.19 10.59 -5.88
N GLU A 165 27.64 11.70 -6.38
CA GLU A 165 26.20 11.86 -6.54
C GLU A 165 25.65 11.03 -7.71
N THR A 166 26.34 11.00 -8.85
CA THR A 166 25.83 10.43 -10.09
C THR A 166 26.67 9.27 -10.64
N GLN A 167 27.90 9.08 -10.16
CA GLN A 167 28.85 8.11 -10.74
C GLN A 167 29.15 6.98 -9.78
N ALA A 168 28.88 5.75 -10.22
CA ALA A 168 29.23 4.51 -9.52
C ALA A 168 30.49 3.87 -10.17
N ILE A 169 31.33 3.24 -9.35
CA ILE A 169 32.56 2.55 -9.82
C ILE A 169 32.48 1.06 -9.45
N LEU A 170 32.72 0.22 -10.45
CA LEU A 170 32.77 -1.24 -10.30
C LEU A 170 34.15 -1.75 -10.78
N PRO A 171 35.08 -2.06 -9.85
CA PRO A 171 36.31 -2.76 -10.21
C PRO A 171 36.03 -4.23 -10.52
N LEU A 172 36.43 -4.67 -11.69
CA LEU A 172 36.44 -6.11 -12.06
C LEU A 172 37.86 -6.65 -11.86
N ARG A 173 37.97 -7.91 -11.46
CA ARG A 173 39.23 -8.60 -11.51
C ARG A 173 39.59 -8.93 -12.98
N GLY A 174 40.75 -8.51 -13.40
CA GLY A 174 41.37 -9.03 -14.61
C GLY A 174 41.76 -10.48 -14.44
#